data_0b907e35d2ded53d2d54e6ed2aaf57c3
#
_entry.id   0b907e35d2ded53d2d54e6ed2aaf57c3
#
_cell.length_a   1.000
_cell.length_b   1.000
_cell.length_c   1.000
_cell.angle_alpha   90.00
_cell.angle_beta   90.00
_cell.angle_gamma   90.00
#
_symmetry.space_group_name_H-M   'P 1'
#
loop_
_entity.id
_entity.type
_entity.pdbx_description
1 polymer ?
#
loop_
_entity_poly.entity_id
_entity_poly.type
_entity_poly.pdbx_seq_one_letter_code
_entity_poly.pdbx_strand_id
1 'polypeptide(L)'
;MGEAQLDLFERLLRQLDLYASTVTREELELDFDTWLKVSRALELAAQCAVDLAMQIVARRGLGLPESYRETFGRLSSAGIITTEDATHLAAWAGLRNVLAHMYASIDVDRLFAALKEDKAVLRRFGRVAAAELLAD
;
A
#
# COMPACT_ATOMS: atom_id res chain seq x y z
N MET A 1 -13.33 -4.60 -13.68
CA MET A 1 -12.09 -3.80 -13.74
C MET A 1 -11.51 -3.70 -12.33
N GLY A 2 -10.20 -3.80 -12.20
CA GLY A 2 -9.55 -3.78 -10.91
C GLY A 2 -9.44 -5.13 -10.20
N GLU A 3 -10.08 -6.17 -10.74
CA GLU A 3 -10.08 -7.50 -10.11
C GLU A 3 -8.67 -8.07 -9.97
N ALA A 4 -7.86 -7.97 -11.02
CA ALA A 4 -6.48 -8.48 -11.00
C ALA A 4 -5.63 -7.75 -9.96
N GLN A 5 -5.80 -6.43 -9.85
CA GLN A 5 -5.08 -5.64 -8.86
C GLN A 5 -5.55 -5.92 -7.44
N LEU A 6 -6.87 -6.13 -7.24
CA LEU A 6 -7.41 -6.52 -5.94
C LEU A 6 -6.88 -7.87 -5.50
N ASP A 7 -6.86 -8.85 -6.41
CA ASP A 7 -6.30 -10.17 -6.12
C ASP A 7 -4.82 -10.08 -5.75
N LEU A 8 -4.06 -9.31 -6.50
CA LEU A 8 -2.64 -9.11 -6.21
C LEU A 8 -2.47 -8.40 -4.85
N PHE A 9 -3.27 -7.39 -4.59
CA PHE A 9 -3.21 -6.65 -3.32
C PHE A 9 -3.43 -7.59 -2.13
N GLU A 10 -4.47 -8.42 -2.20
CA GLU A 10 -4.78 -9.38 -1.14
C GLU A 10 -3.65 -10.40 -0.95
N ARG A 11 -3.08 -10.90 -2.05
CA ARG A 11 -1.95 -11.84 -2.00
C ARG A 11 -0.72 -11.20 -1.37
N LEU A 12 -0.45 -9.95 -1.72
CA LEU A 12 0.68 -9.21 -1.16
C LEU A 12 0.50 -8.98 0.34
N LEU A 13 -0.71 -8.65 0.78
CA LEU A 13 -0.97 -8.45 2.21
C LEU A 13 -0.76 -9.75 3.00
N ARG A 14 -1.22 -10.89 2.47
CA ARG A 14 -0.97 -12.19 3.10
C ARG A 14 0.53 -12.51 3.14
N GLN A 15 1.24 -12.23 2.06
CA GLN A 15 2.68 -12.46 2.01
C GLN A 15 3.43 -11.57 2.99
N LEU A 16 3.03 -10.31 3.11
CA LEU A 16 3.63 -9.39 4.07
C LEU A 16 3.37 -9.82 5.51
N ASP A 17 2.18 -10.35 5.81
CA ASP A 17 1.90 -10.92 7.13
C ASP A 17 2.83 -12.08 7.44
N LEU A 18 3.08 -12.95 6.46
CA LEU A 18 4.02 -14.05 6.61
C LEU A 18 5.45 -13.55 6.86
N TYR A 19 5.90 -12.58 6.06
CA TYR A 19 7.23 -12.00 6.26
C TYR A 19 7.35 -11.31 7.62
N ALA A 20 6.31 -10.60 8.05
CA ALA A 20 6.31 -9.93 9.35
C ALA A 20 6.48 -10.90 10.51
N SER A 21 5.98 -12.14 10.38
CA SER A 21 6.07 -13.14 11.42
C SER A 21 7.32 -14.02 11.33
N THR A 22 8.02 -14.05 10.18
CA THR A 22 9.14 -14.98 9.96
C THR A 22 10.48 -14.30 9.70
N VAL A 23 10.49 -13.08 9.15
CA VAL A 23 11.73 -12.39 8.78
C VAL A 23 12.26 -11.59 9.96
N THR A 24 13.56 -11.77 10.27
CA THR A 24 14.23 -11.00 11.31
C THR A 24 14.95 -9.80 10.70
N ARG A 25 15.26 -8.80 11.54
CA ARG A 25 16.04 -7.65 11.10
C ARG A 25 17.41 -8.08 10.56
N GLU A 26 18.02 -9.07 11.21
CA GLU A 26 19.33 -9.58 10.79
C GLU A 26 19.27 -10.19 9.39
N GLU A 27 18.20 -10.94 9.09
CA GLU A 27 18.00 -11.51 7.74
C GLU A 27 17.88 -10.41 6.69
N LEU A 28 17.17 -9.33 6.99
CA LEU A 28 17.09 -8.18 6.08
C LEU A 28 18.43 -7.55 5.82
N GLU A 29 19.29 -7.52 6.83
CA GLU A 29 20.62 -6.91 6.71
C GLU A 29 21.60 -7.82 5.97
N LEU A 30 21.58 -9.12 6.22
CA LEU A 30 22.62 -10.05 5.76
C LEU A 30 22.22 -10.89 4.55
N ASP A 31 20.93 -11.07 4.30
CA ASP A 31 20.46 -11.88 3.17
C ASP A 31 19.82 -10.98 2.10
N PHE A 32 20.53 -10.80 1.01
CA PHE A 32 20.09 -9.93 -0.06
C PHE A 32 18.78 -10.39 -0.71
N ASP A 33 18.57 -11.71 -0.82
CA ASP A 33 17.30 -12.24 -1.34
C ASP A 33 16.13 -11.84 -0.45
N THR A 34 16.30 -11.90 0.87
CA THR A 34 15.28 -11.45 1.83
C THR A 34 15.01 -9.95 1.67
N TRP A 35 16.06 -9.14 1.53
CA TRP A 35 15.92 -7.72 1.31
C TRP A 35 15.12 -7.43 0.04
N LEU A 36 15.45 -8.12 -1.05
CA LEU A 36 14.76 -7.93 -2.34
C LEU A 36 13.28 -8.29 -2.25
N LYS A 37 12.95 -9.45 -1.69
CA LYS A 37 11.55 -9.90 -1.65
C LYS A 37 10.70 -9.05 -0.71
N VAL A 38 11.22 -8.64 0.43
CA VAL A 38 10.47 -7.81 1.39
C VAL A 38 10.25 -6.40 0.84
N SER A 39 11.31 -5.77 0.31
CA SER A 39 11.20 -4.42 -0.23
C SER A 39 10.25 -4.38 -1.43
N ARG A 40 10.32 -5.38 -2.31
CA ARG A 40 9.42 -5.44 -3.46
C ARG A 40 7.97 -5.69 -3.06
N ALA A 41 7.72 -6.55 -2.09
CA ALA A 41 6.37 -6.82 -1.60
C ALA A 41 5.74 -5.56 -0.98
N LEU A 42 6.50 -4.82 -0.19
CA LEU A 42 6.04 -3.55 0.39
C LEU A 42 5.76 -2.50 -0.69
N GLU A 43 6.66 -2.37 -1.65
CA GLU A 43 6.50 -1.44 -2.76
C GLU A 43 5.24 -1.74 -3.57
N LEU A 44 5.04 -3.00 -3.94
CA LEU A 44 3.89 -3.40 -4.74
C LEU A 44 2.57 -3.26 -3.98
N ALA A 45 2.55 -3.57 -2.69
CA ALA A 45 1.33 -3.40 -1.89
C ALA A 45 0.92 -1.92 -1.84
N ALA A 46 1.87 -1.03 -1.61
CA ALA A 46 1.61 0.40 -1.59
C ALA A 46 1.18 0.91 -2.98
N GLN A 47 1.81 0.41 -4.04
CA GLN A 47 1.44 0.77 -5.41
C GLN A 47 0.02 0.31 -5.75
N CYS A 48 -0.36 -0.90 -5.36
CA CYS A 48 -1.73 -1.38 -5.56
C CYS A 48 -2.74 -0.48 -4.87
N ALA A 49 -2.45 -0.04 -3.64
CA ALA A 49 -3.35 0.86 -2.91
C ALA A 49 -3.54 2.18 -3.68
N VAL A 50 -2.46 2.75 -4.19
CA VAL A 50 -2.54 4.00 -4.99
C VAL A 50 -3.35 3.77 -6.26
N ASP A 51 -3.07 2.69 -7.00
CA ASP A 51 -3.76 2.41 -8.26
C ASP A 51 -5.25 2.17 -8.04
N LEU A 52 -5.61 1.42 -7.01
CA LEU A 52 -7.01 1.17 -6.67
C LEU A 52 -7.72 2.46 -6.26
N ALA A 53 -7.05 3.32 -5.49
CA ALA A 53 -7.61 4.62 -5.11
C ALA A 53 -7.88 5.49 -6.33
N MET A 54 -6.95 5.52 -7.29
CA MET A 54 -7.13 6.28 -8.52
C MET A 54 -8.29 5.75 -9.36
N GLN A 55 -8.48 4.44 -9.41
CA GLN A 55 -9.62 3.83 -10.11
C GLN A 55 -10.94 4.24 -9.44
N ILE A 56 -11.00 4.25 -8.12
CA ILE A 56 -12.21 4.69 -7.40
C ILE A 56 -12.51 6.17 -7.70
N VAL A 57 -11.49 7.02 -7.64
CA VAL A 57 -11.64 8.45 -7.95
C VAL A 57 -12.19 8.64 -9.35
N ALA A 58 -11.67 7.90 -10.34
CA ALA A 58 -12.14 7.98 -11.73
C ALA A 58 -13.58 7.48 -11.85
N ARG A 59 -13.89 6.35 -11.25
CA ARG A 59 -15.24 5.75 -11.33
C ARG A 59 -16.29 6.63 -10.69
N ARG A 60 -15.94 7.30 -9.59
CA ARG A 60 -16.86 8.17 -8.84
C ARG A 60 -16.88 9.61 -9.34
N GLY A 61 -16.07 9.93 -10.35
CA GLY A 61 -16.01 11.27 -10.91
C GLY A 61 -15.55 12.33 -9.91
N LEU A 62 -14.55 11.99 -9.08
CA LEU A 62 -14.08 12.90 -8.04
C LEU A 62 -13.01 13.89 -8.50
N GLY A 63 -12.81 14.00 -9.80
CA GLY A 63 -11.84 14.90 -10.39
C GLY A 63 -10.49 14.25 -10.63
N LEU A 64 -9.50 15.04 -11.06
CA LEU A 64 -8.17 14.56 -11.37
C LEU A 64 -7.21 15.02 -10.28
N PRO A 65 -6.78 14.14 -9.37
CA PRO A 65 -5.88 14.54 -8.30
C PRO A 65 -4.46 14.76 -8.83
N GLU A 66 -3.71 15.66 -8.19
CA GLU A 66 -2.33 15.99 -8.56
C GLU A 66 -1.29 15.19 -7.76
N SER A 67 -1.71 14.50 -6.71
CA SER A 67 -0.82 13.72 -5.86
C SER A 67 -1.57 12.55 -5.25
N TYR A 68 -0.83 11.55 -4.75
CA TYR A 68 -1.44 10.44 -4.02
C TYR A 68 -2.14 10.91 -2.74
N ARG A 69 -1.58 11.93 -2.06
CA ARG A 69 -2.21 12.51 -0.87
C ARG A 69 -3.57 13.10 -1.22
N GLU A 70 -3.64 13.83 -2.33
CA GLU A 70 -4.90 14.39 -2.82
C GLU A 70 -5.87 13.29 -3.23
N THR A 71 -5.37 12.21 -3.83
CA THR A 71 -6.19 11.05 -4.20
C THR A 71 -6.92 10.49 -2.99
N PHE A 72 -6.19 10.18 -1.91
CA PHE A 72 -6.81 9.64 -0.69
C PHE A 72 -7.68 10.70 -0.01
N GLY A 73 -7.27 11.96 -0.06
CA GLY A 73 -8.08 13.07 0.47
C GLY A 73 -9.43 13.19 -0.21
N ARG A 74 -9.50 12.97 -1.52
CA ARG A 74 -10.78 12.99 -2.25
C ARG A 74 -11.68 11.84 -1.84
N LEU A 75 -11.10 10.66 -1.58
CA LEU A 75 -11.88 9.54 -1.08
C LEU A 75 -12.46 9.83 0.32
N SER A 76 -11.70 10.46 1.19
CA SER A 76 -12.21 10.81 2.51
C SER A 76 -13.26 11.92 2.45
N SER A 77 -13.06 12.92 1.60
CA SER A 77 -14.04 14.00 1.40
C SER A 77 -15.36 13.48 0.86
N ALA A 78 -15.32 12.41 0.04
CA ALA A 78 -16.52 11.77 -0.49
C ALA A 78 -17.17 10.78 0.49
N GLY A 79 -16.58 10.59 1.68
CA GLY A 79 -17.11 9.68 2.68
C GLY A 79 -16.81 8.21 2.43
N ILE A 80 -15.93 7.90 1.49
CA ILE A 80 -15.59 6.51 1.12
C ILE A 80 -14.64 5.89 2.15
N ILE A 81 -13.70 6.67 2.67
CA ILE A 81 -12.80 6.28 3.76
C ILE A 81 -12.78 7.39 4.81
N THR A 82 -12.27 7.08 5.99
CA THR A 82 -12.11 8.09 7.04
C THR A 82 -10.91 8.98 6.76
N THR A 83 -10.89 10.18 7.34
CA THR A 83 -9.74 11.09 7.25
C THR A 83 -8.49 10.43 7.85
N GLU A 84 -8.64 9.68 8.93
CA GLU A 84 -7.53 8.96 9.56
C GLU A 84 -6.94 7.92 8.61
N ASP A 85 -7.80 7.11 7.97
CA ASP A 85 -7.34 6.12 6.98
C ASP A 85 -6.67 6.79 5.79
N ALA A 86 -7.19 7.92 5.32
CA ALA A 86 -6.57 8.68 4.22
C ALA A 86 -5.13 9.11 4.59
N THR A 87 -4.91 9.56 5.81
CA THR A 87 -3.58 9.95 6.28
C THR A 87 -2.62 8.77 6.31
N HIS A 88 -3.08 7.62 6.83
CA HIS A 88 -2.26 6.42 6.89
C HIS A 88 -1.96 5.84 5.51
N LEU A 89 -2.94 5.86 4.60
CA LEU A 89 -2.73 5.40 3.22
C LEU A 89 -1.75 6.31 2.47
N ALA A 90 -1.81 7.62 2.70
CA ALA A 90 -0.84 8.55 2.13
C ALA A 90 0.58 8.26 2.62
N ALA A 91 0.74 7.85 3.89
CA ALA A 91 2.04 7.46 4.43
C ALA A 91 2.57 6.20 3.74
N TRP A 92 1.71 5.20 3.48
CA TRP A 92 2.11 4.00 2.71
C TRP A 92 2.54 4.38 1.29
N ALA A 93 1.82 5.29 0.63
CA ALA A 93 2.20 5.77 -0.70
C ALA A 93 3.55 6.49 -0.67
N GLY A 94 3.84 7.23 0.40
CA GLY A 94 5.15 7.85 0.60
C GLY A 94 6.26 6.83 0.69
N LEU A 95 6.03 5.72 1.39
CA LEU A 95 6.98 4.61 1.46
C LEU A 95 7.23 4.02 0.07
N ARG A 96 6.19 3.87 -0.75
CA ARG A 96 6.34 3.39 -2.13
C ARG A 96 7.31 4.27 -2.91
N ASN A 97 7.21 5.59 -2.77
CA ASN A 97 8.12 6.50 -3.45
C ASN A 97 9.57 6.30 -3.00
N VAL A 98 9.79 6.10 -1.71
CA VAL A 98 11.14 5.82 -1.19
C VAL A 98 11.68 4.51 -1.78
N LEU A 99 10.87 3.46 -1.77
CA LEU A 99 11.29 2.14 -2.27
C LEU A 99 11.52 2.13 -3.78
N ALA A 100 10.69 2.87 -4.55
CA ALA A 100 10.79 2.91 -6.00
C ALA A 100 11.93 3.78 -6.51
N HIS A 101 12.23 4.89 -5.83
CA HIS A 101 13.15 5.92 -6.35
C HIS A 101 14.39 6.13 -5.48
N MET A 102 14.35 5.74 -4.22
CA MET A 102 15.44 5.96 -3.26
C MET A 102 15.88 4.66 -2.59
N TYR A 103 15.73 3.53 -3.29
CA TYR A 103 16.00 2.22 -2.71
C TYR A 103 17.42 2.07 -2.15
N ALA A 104 18.39 2.75 -2.75
CA ALA A 104 19.78 2.69 -2.28
C ALA A 104 20.01 3.44 -0.96
N SER A 105 19.07 4.31 -0.59
CA SER A 105 19.17 5.15 0.61
C SER A 105 18.36 4.62 1.79
N ILE A 106 17.50 3.61 1.57
CA ILE A 106 16.67 3.10 2.65
C ILE A 106 17.50 2.20 3.56
N ASP A 107 17.49 2.49 4.86
CA ASP A 107 18.21 1.65 5.81
C ASP A 107 17.36 0.46 6.25
N VAL A 108 18.05 -0.54 6.81
CA VAL A 108 17.42 -1.80 7.23
C VAL A 108 16.39 -1.57 8.34
N ASP A 109 16.67 -0.65 9.26
CA ASP A 109 15.77 -0.35 10.37
C ASP A 109 14.44 0.21 9.85
N ARG A 110 14.49 1.11 8.88
CA ARG A 110 13.29 1.66 8.26
C ARG A 110 12.48 0.58 7.55
N LEU A 111 13.15 -0.28 6.80
CA LEU A 111 12.50 -1.36 6.07
C LEU A 111 11.83 -2.34 7.05
N PHE A 112 12.55 -2.71 8.11
CA PHE A 112 12.01 -3.61 9.12
C PHE A 112 10.83 -2.99 9.86
N ALA A 113 10.92 -1.69 10.20
CA ALA A 113 9.81 -0.98 10.83
C ALA A 113 8.56 -1.00 9.95
N ALA A 114 8.72 -0.76 8.64
CA ALA A 114 7.61 -0.81 7.70
C ALA A 114 7.00 -2.22 7.64
N LEU A 115 7.83 -3.26 7.63
CA LEU A 115 7.37 -4.64 7.62
C LEU A 115 6.55 -4.97 8.87
N LYS A 116 6.94 -4.45 10.03
CA LYS A 116 6.27 -4.70 11.31
C LYS A 116 5.07 -3.81 11.57
N GLU A 117 4.88 -2.76 10.77
CA GLU A 117 3.77 -1.83 10.96
C GLU A 117 2.43 -2.52 10.77
N ASP A 118 1.43 -2.07 11.53
CA ASP A 118 0.07 -2.58 11.42
C ASP A 118 -0.49 -2.28 10.02
N LYS A 119 -0.97 -3.32 9.35
CA LYS A 119 -1.51 -3.23 8.00
C LYS A 119 -3.03 -3.26 7.98
N ALA A 120 -3.68 -3.04 9.12
CA ALA A 120 -5.13 -3.04 9.20
C ALA A 120 -5.77 -2.01 8.25
N VAL A 121 -5.15 -0.83 8.08
CA VAL A 121 -5.64 0.19 7.16
C VAL A 121 -5.61 -0.31 5.72
N LEU A 122 -4.58 -1.06 5.33
CA LEU A 122 -4.50 -1.63 3.99
C LEU A 122 -5.58 -2.68 3.78
N ARG A 123 -5.82 -3.52 4.77
CA ARG A 123 -6.89 -4.52 4.69
C ARG A 123 -8.27 -3.88 4.60
N ARG A 124 -8.53 -2.84 5.41
CA ARG A 124 -9.78 -2.08 5.31
C ARG A 124 -9.95 -1.47 3.93
N PHE A 125 -8.88 -0.88 3.41
CA PHE A 125 -8.92 -0.27 2.08
C PHE A 125 -9.19 -1.31 1.00
N GLY A 126 -8.64 -2.51 1.13
CA GLY A 126 -8.95 -3.61 0.20
C GLY A 126 -10.44 -3.92 0.15
N ARG A 127 -11.11 -3.95 1.30
CA ARG A 127 -12.56 -4.17 1.36
C ARG A 127 -13.34 -3.02 0.73
N VAL A 128 -12.92 -1.78 1.00
CA VAL A 128 -13.52 -0.60 0.38
C VAL A 128 -13.38 -0.64 -1.15
N ALA A 129 -12.18 -0.94 -1.63
CA ALA A 129 -11.92 -1.02 -3.07
C ALA A 129 -12.75 -2.13 -3.72
N ALA A 130 -12.88 -3.28 -3.07
CA ALA A 130 -13.72 -4.35 -3.60
C ALA A 130 -15.19 -3.90 -3.71
N ALA A 131 -15.72 -3.24 -2.69
CA ALA A 131 -17.09 -2.74 -2.71
C ALA A 131 -17.30 -1.69 -3.81
N GLU A 132 -16.32 -0.80 -4.01
CA GLU A 132 -16.44 0.29 -4.99
C GLU A 132 -16.21 -0.15 -6.43
N LEU A 133 -15.31 -1.11 -6.64
CA LEU A 133 -14.85 -1.47 -7.99
C LEU A 133 -15.51 -2.72 -8.54
N LEU A 134 -15.98 -3.64 -7.68
CA LEU A 134 -16.63 -4.87 -8.11
C LEU A 134 -18.16 -4.80 -8.04
N ALA A 135 -18.70 -3.74 -7.47
CA ALA A 135 -20.15 -3.52 -7.45
C ALA A 135 -20.64 -3.09 -8.84
N ASP A 136 -21.80 -3.56 -9.23
CA ASP A 136 -22.45 -3.17 -10.49
C ASP A 136 -23.16 -1.83 -10.37
#